data_30a041cd148040df29b595f6b99cbae0
#
_entry.id   30a041cd148040df29b595f6b99cbae0
#
_cell.length_a   1.000
_cell.length_b   1.000
_cell.length_c   1.000
_cell.angle_alpha   90.00
_cell.angle_beta   90.00
_cell.angle_gamma   90.00
#
_symmetry.space_group_name_H-M   'P 1'
#
loop_
_entity.id
_entity.type
_entity.pdbx_description
1 polymer ?
#
loop_
_entity_poly.entity_id
_entity_poly.type
_entity_poly.pdbx_seq_one_letter_code
_entity_poly.pdbx_strand_id
1 'polypeptide(L)'
;VKRKNNVNETVNNQPVVDGEEILDGVLRWVDVESPSHDPDAVNHMADHVEEGLAMIGMKVERTLGRDGYGDILKARTPWGEGPGILVLSHIDTVHALGTKDGANPIRREGDKVYGPGIYDMKAGAYIAFYAIRHIIRQGKETPLPLTFMYIPEEEVGSPTSRDMIIEEAKKNKYVLVTEPAREGGKIVTARNGRLEYEISVTGRPSHAGARHMDGRNAIKEMAHQIIKLEGLTDYDRSLTCSVGTITGGTMTNVVPSECSVTVDIRVPDMETAEEVMAIVEGLEPVDPDCSITVTGGVDRPPYDKFEGIAVLFEHAKKVAAKIGFELQDLKTGGGSDGNFTGALGIPTLDGLGADGHGAHSFDEYIYFSSLEERTKLMIGLMNTLE
;
A
#
# COMPACT_ATOMS: atom_id res chain seq x y z
N VAL A 1 -7.72 70.38 11.11
CA VAL A 1 -7.43 69.41 10.02
C VAL A 1 -6.81 68.19 10.64
N LYS A 2 -7.62 67.13 10.91
CA LYS A 2 -7.16 65.84 11.41
C LYS A 2 -6.88 64.95 10.21
N ARG A 3 -5.62 64.55 10.04
CA ARG A 3 -5.23 63.51 9.07
C ARG A 3 -5.71 62.16 9.61
N LYS A 4 -6.56 61.47 8.86
CA LYS A 4 -6.87 60.04 9.02
C LYS A 4 -5.67 59.23 8.56
N ASN A 5 -5.04 58.48 9.46
CA ASN A 5 -4.11 57.43 9.10
C ASN A 5 -4.91 56.28 8.49
N ASN A 6 -4.79 56.05 7.20
CA ASN A 6 -5.16 54.76 6.61
C ASN A 6 -4.13 53.74 7.03
N VAL A 7 -4.52 52.87 7.96
CA VAL A 7 -3.83 51.60 8.22
C VAL A 7 -4.17 50.70 7.03
N ASN A 8 -3.23 50.49 6.13
CA ASN A 8 -3.31 49.44 5.14
C ASN A 8 -3.27 48.11 5.89
N GLU A 9 -4.41 47.48 6.08
CA GLU A 9 -4.50 46.05 6.36
C GLU A 9 -3.96 45.33 5.10
N THR A 10 -2.71 44.92 5.17
CA THR A 10 -2.19 43.89 4.26
C THR A 10 -2.99 42.61 4.58
N VAL A 11 -4.03 42.35 3.80
CA VAL A 11 -4.72 41.07 3.77
C VAL A 11 -3.63 40.05 3.46
N ASN A 12 -3.35 39.23 4.45
CA ASN A 12 -2.39 38.13 4.35
C ASN A 12 -2.99 37.08 3.40
N ASN A 13 -2.75 37.22 2.10
CA ASN A 13 -3.33 36.44 1.01
C ASN A 13 -2.58 35.12 0.85
N GLN A 14 -2.19 34.48 1.97
CA GLN A 14 -1.63 33.12 1.89
C GLN A 14 -2.78 32.15 1.62
N PRO A 15 -2.62 31.24 0.63
CA PRO A 15 -3.64 30.23 0.37
C PRO A 15 -3.91 29.43 1.64
N VAL A 16 -5.18 29.31 1.98
CA VAL A 16 -5.64 28.51 3.13
C VAL A 16 -5.78 27.07 2.67
N VAL A 17 -5.48 26.11 3.53
CA VAL A 17 -5.81 24.71 3.26
C VAL A 17 -7.31 24.56 3.40
N ASP A 18 -7.99 24.16 2.33
CA ASP A 18 -9.45 24.10 2.24
C ASP A 18 -9.90 22.64 2.03
N GLY A 19 -10.65 22.11 2.99
CA GLY A 19 -11.15 20.74 2.97
C GLY A 19 -12.06 20.43 1.78
N GLU A 20 -12.89 21.39 1.33
CA GLU A 20 -13.75 21.17 0.16
C GLU A 20 -12.93 21.18 -1.15
N GLU A 21 -11.90 22.06 -1.29
CA GLU A 21 -10.99 21.98 -2.45
C GLU A 21 -10.23 20.66 -2.50
N ILE A 22 -9.83 20.13 -1.34
CA ILE A 22 -9.17 18.83 -1.26
C ILE A 22 -10.15 17.73 -1.67
N LEU A 23 -11.36 17.73 -1.10
CA LEU A 23 -12.37 16.74 -1.43
C LEU A 23 -12.72 16.73 -2.93
N ASP A 24 -12.95 17.89 -3.52
CA ASP A 24 -13.21 18.01 -4.95
C ASP A 24 -12.11 17.37 -5.80
N GLY A 25 -10.87 17.49 -5.37
CA GLY A 25 -9.73 16.88 -6.03
C GLY A 25 -9.66 15.36 -5.83
N VAL A 26 -9.89 14.90 -4.61
CA VAL A 26 -10.00 13.47 -4.29
C VAL A 26 -11.07 12.82 -5.14
N LEU A 27 -12.26 13.42 -5.22
CA LEU A 27 -13.38 12.87 -5.99
C LEU A 27 -13.09 12.78 -7.49
N ARG A 28 -12.34 13.74 -8.05
CA ARG A 28 -11.86 13.63 -9.45
C ARG A 28 -10.93 12.44 -9.66
N TRP A 29 -10.09 12.11 -8.67
CA TRP A 29 -9.21 10.93 -8.76
C TRP A 29 -9.98 9.62 -8.55
N VAL A 30 -10.96 9.62 -7.67
CA VAL A 30 -11.85 8.46 -7.44
C VAL A 30 -12.73 8.17 -8.67
N ASP A 31 -13.15 9.21 -9.39
CA ASP A 31 -13.95 9.06 -10.61
C ASP A 31 -13.19 8.35 -11.75
N VAL A 32 -11.86 8.35 -11.72
CA VAL A 32 -11.01 7.55 -12.61
C VAL A 32 -10.77 6.19 -11.96
N GLU A 33 -11.55 5.18 -12.32
CA GLU A 33 -11.35 3.81 -11.82
C GLU A 33 -10.07 3.21 -12.40
N SER A 34 -9.30 2.49 -11.56
CA SER A 34 -7.96 1.98 -11.90
C SER A 34 -7.70 0.60 -11.29
N PRO A 35 -8.43 -0.45 -11.66
CA PRO A 35 -8.18 -1.79 -11.16
C PRO A 35 -6.77 -2.29 -11.57
N SER A 36 -6.03 -2.91 -10.64
CA SER A 36 -4.62 -3.30 -10.80
C SER A 36 -4.35 -4.17 -12.03
N HIS A 37 -5.31 -5.01 -12.42
CA HIS A 37 -5.19 -5.91 -13.58
C HIS A 37 -5.66 -5.31 -14.91
N ASP A 38 -6.00 -4.01 -14.94
CA ASP A 38 -6.37 -3.29 -16.15
C ASP A 38 -5.33 -2.17 -16.40
N PRO A 39 -4.25 -2.45 -17.14
CA PRO A 39 -3.17 -1.49 -17.37
C PRO A 39 -3.65 -0.22 -18.09
N ASP A 40 -4.66 -0.31 -18.96
CA ASP A 40 -5.19 0.86 -19.66
C ASP A 40 -5.92 1.79 -18.70
N ALA A 41 -6.71 1.24 -17.78
CA ALA A 41 -7.40 2.01 -16.75
C ALA A 41 -6.42 2.64 -15.74
N VAL A 42 -5.40 1.89 -15.30
CA VAL A 42 -4.34 2.42 -14.42
C VAL A 42 -3.54 3.51 -15.15
N ASN A 43 -3.22 3.33 -16.42
CA ASN A 43 -2.52 4.33 -17.22
C ASN A 43 -3.35 5.60 -17.42
N HIS A 44 -4.67 5.50 -17.52
CA HIS A 44 -5.54 6.68 -17.52
C HIS A 44 -5.47 7.45 -16.20
N MET A 45 -5.39 6.75 -15.05
CA MET A 45 -5.14 7.39 -13.76
C MET A 45 -3.73 8.03 -13.71
N ALA A 46 -2.71 7.33 -14.24
CA ALA A 46 -1.35 7.86 -14.34
C ALA A 46 -1.29 9.15 -15.18
N ASP A 47 -2.02 9.22 -16.32
CA ASP A 47 -2.12 10.44 -17.14
C ASP A 47 -2.65 11.62 -16.32
N HIS A 48 -3.68 11.40 -15.50
CA HIS A 48 -4.26 12.42 -14.62
C HIS A 48 -3.28 12.95 -13.59
N VAL A 49 -2.51 12.05 -12.98
CA VAL A 49 -1.46 12.38 -12.00
C VAL A 49 -0.32 13.13 -12.66
N GLU A 50 0.18 12.64 -13.79
CA GLU A 50 1.27 13.23 -14.55
C GLU A 50 0.94 14.67 -14.98
N GLU A 51 -0.25 14.89 -15.56
CA GLU A 51 -0.72 16.22 -15.94
C GLU A 51 -0.73 17.19 -14.74
N GLY A 52 -1.28 16.74 -13.60
CA GLY A 52 -1.32 17.54 -12.38
C GLY A 52 0.06 17.94 -11.87
N LEU A 53 1.01 17.01 -11.86
CA LEU A 53 2.39 17.21 -11.40
C LEU A 53 3.16 18.14 -12.37
N ALA A 54 2.99 17.96 -13.69
CA ALA A 54 3.61 18.80 -14.69
C ALA A 54 3.10 20.26 -14.61
N MET A 55 1.78 20.46 -14.39
CA MET A 55 1.19 21.79 -14.22
C MET A 55 1.77 22.59 -13.05
N ILE A 56 2.24 21.94 -12.01
CA ILE A 56 2.88 22.59 -10.86
C ILE A 56 4.41 22.69 -11.01
N GLY A 57 4.96 22.28 -12.14
CA GLY A 57 6.38 22.44 -12.48
C GLY A 57 7.29 21.34 -11.95
N MET A 58 6.77 20.19 -11.55
CA MET A 58 7.59 19.03 -11.20
C MET A 58 8.18 18.37 -12.46
N LYS A 59 9.36 17.75 -12.30
CA LYS A 59 9.96 16.95 -13.37
C LYS A 59 9.42 15.54 -13.28
N VAL A 60 8.60 15.15 -14.24
CA VAL A 60 7.98 13.81 -14.27
C VAL A 60 8.77 12.90 -15.20
N GLU A 61 9.03 11.69 -14.72
CA GLU A 61 9.58 10.56 -15.46
C GLU A 61 8.54 9.44 -15.43
N ARG A 62 8.21 8.89 -16.60
CA ARG A 62 7.28 7.77 -16.75
C ARG A 62 8.03 6.54 -17.24
N THR A 63 7.94 5.45 -16.47
CA THR A 63 8.46 4.15 -16.85
C THR A 63 7.30 3.29 -17.35
N LEU A 64 7.40 2.81 -18.59
CA LEU A 64 6.35 1.99 -19.18
C LEU A 64 6.12 0.72 -18.39
N GLY A 65 4.86 0.38 -18.22
CA GLY A 65 4.41 -0.84 -17.57
C GLY A 65 4.88 -2.11 -18.30
N ARG A 66 4.97 -3.19 -17.56
CA ARG A 66 5.36 -4.52 -18.07
C ARG A 66 4.54 -5.60 -17.38
N ASP A 67 4.59 -6.81 -17.90
CA ASP A 67 3.97 -8.00 -17.32
C ASP A 67 2.44 -7.86 -17.09
N GLY A 68 1.78 -6.98 -17.89
CA GLY A 68 0.35 -6.75 -17.82
C GLY A 68 -0.08 -5.69 -16.77
N TYR A 69 0.86 -4.89 -16.25
CA TYR A 69 0.59 -3.80 -15.31
C TYR A 69 0.79 -2.42 -15.94
N GLY A 70 0.28 -1.39 -15.26
CA GLY A 70 0.35 0.00 -15.70
C GLY A 70 1.74 0.63 -15.55
N ASP A 71 1.85 1.89 -15.95
CA ASP A 71 3.08 2.67 -15.96
C ASP A 71 3.39 3.23 -14.57
N ILE A 72 4.67 3.27 -14.21
CA ILE A 72 5.17 3.85 -12.96
C ILE A 72 5.52 5.32 -13.21
N LEU A 73 5.02 6.22 -12.36
CA LEU A 73 5.40 7.63 -12.39
C LEU A 73 6.39 7.95 -11.28
N LYS A 74 7.41 8.74 -11.63
CA LYS A 74 8.33 9.36 -10.67
C LYS A 74 8.41 10.86 -10.96
N ALA A 75 8.15 11.69 -9.97
CA ALA A 75 8.20 13.13 -10.10
C ALA A 75 9.11 13.75 -9.04
N ARG A 76 9.95 14.71 -9.45
CA ARG A 76 10.88 15.40 -8.55
C ARG A 76 10.62 16.90 -8.54
N THR A 77 10.81 17.50 -7.37
CA THR A 77 10.86 18.97 -7.25
C THR A 77 12.01 19.53 -8.08
N PRO A 78 11.84 20.71 -8.71
CA PRO A 78 12.90 21.33 -9.52
C PRO A 78 14.04 21.93 -8.68
N TRP A 79 13.95 21.90 -7.36
CA TRP A 79 14.94 22.43 -6.41
C TRP A 79 15.52 21.32 -5.54
N GLY A 80 16.68 21.64 -4.92
CA GLY A 80 17.39 20.78 -4.00
C GLY A 80 18.22 19.70 -4.69
N GLU A 81 19.37 19.40 -4.11
CA GLU A 81 20.26 18.32 -4.53
C GLU A 81 20.53 17.39 -3.35
N GLY A 82 20.86 16.12 -3.63
CA GLY A 82 21.21 15.13 -2.61
C GLY A 82 20.00 14.38 -2.06
N PRO A 83 20.18 13.70 -0.91
CA PRO A 83 19.12 12.90 -0.28
C PRO A 83 17.96 13.76 0.19
N GLY A 84 16.74 13.36 -0.18
CA GLY A 84 15.52 14.09 0.10
C GLY A 84 14.48 13.27 0.85
N ILE A 85 13.23 13.51 0.51
CA ILE A 85 12.08 12.77 1.01
C ILE A 85 11.44 12.04 -0.17
N LEU A 86 11.26 10.73 -0.04
CA LEU A 86 10.46 9.93 -0.96
C LEU A 86 9.02 9.91 -0.45
N VAL A 87 8.07 10.28 -1.29
CA VAL A 87 6.64 10.13 -1.06
C VAL A 87 6.14 8.99 -1.92
N LEU A 88 5.65 7.92 -1.28
CA LEU A 88 5.11 6.73 -1.96
C LEU A 88 3.60 6.73 -1.91
N SER A 89 3.00 6.51 -3.06
CA SER A 89 1.55 6.34 -3.22
C SER A 89 1.30 5.29 -4.29
N HIS A 90 0.23 4.51 -4.17
CA HIS A 90 -0.27 3.73 -5.29
C HIS A 90 -1.51 4.37 -5.91
N ILE A 91 -1.76 4.05 -7.16
CA ILE A 91 -2.87 4.59 -7.96
C ILE A 91 -3.81 3.52 -8.50
N ASP A 92 -3.46 2.26 -8.32
CA ASP A 92 -4.33 1.12 -8.58
C ASP A 92 -5.31 0.88 -7.42
N THR A 93 -6.30 0.05 -7.67
CA THR A 93 -7.30 -0.37 -6.67
C THR A 93 -7.74 -1.81 -6.92
N VAL A 94 -8.26 -2.48 -5.88
CA VAL A 94 -8.84 -3.83 -5.99
C VAL A 94 -10.20 -3.84 -6.68
N HIS A 95 -10.84 -2.68 -6.84
CA HIS A 95 -12.21 -2.56 -7.36
C HIS A 95 -12.26 -2.68 -8.88
N ALA A 96 -13.20 -3.48 -9.39
CA ALA A 96 -13.43 -3.61 -10.83
C ALA A 96 -14.03 -2.32 -11.45
N LEU A 97 -13.84 -2.15 -12.75
CA LEU A 97 -14.50 -1.07 -13.51
C LEU A 97 -16.02 -1.13 -13.36
N GLY A 98 -16.66 0.04 -13.21
CA GLY A 98 -18.09 0.20 -13.00
C GLY A 98 -18.52 0.09 -11.52
N THR A 99 -17.60 -0.10 -10.59
CA THR A 99 -17.91 -0.13 -9.15
C THR A 99 -18.51 1.19 -8.68
N LYS A 100 -18.01 2.33 -9.17
CA LYS A 100 -18.54 3.67 -8.85
C LYS A 100 -19.98 3.91 -9.35
N ASP A 101 -20.39 3.21 -10.39
CA ASP A 101 -21.75 3.33 -10.96
C ASP A 101 -22.72 2.30 -10.38
N GLY A 102 -22.27 1.41 -9.50
CA GLY A 102 -23.04 0.29 -8.98
C GLY A 102 -22.81 -0.01 -7.50
N ALA A 103 -21.79 -0.81 -7.20
CA ALA A 103 -21.62 -1.40 -5.88
C ALA A 103 -21.14 -0.41 -4.80
N ASN A 104 -20.31 0.59 -5.16
CA ASN A 104 -19.88 1.65 -4.25
C ASN A 104 -19.90 3.03 -4.95
N PRO A 105 -21.08 3.64 -5.13
CA PRO A 105 -21.20 4.94 -5.80
C PRO A 105 -20.56 6.05 -4.97
N ILE A 106 -19.96 7.02 -5.68
CA ILE A 106 -19.43 8.24 -5.07
C ILE A 106 -20.58 9.00 -4.42
N ARG A 107 -20.53 9.17 -3.09
CA ARG A 107 -21.55 9.88 -2.32
C ARG A 107 -21.00 10.41 -1.01
N ARG A 108 -21.61 11.45 -0.48
CA ARG A 108 -21.32 12.01 0.84
C ARG A 108 -22.52 11.87 1.76
N GLU A 109 -22.30 11.32 2.96
CA GLU A 109 -23.30 11.13 4.01
C GLU A 109 -22.75 11.72 5.31
N GLY A 110 -23.05 13.00 5.55
CA GLY A 110 -22.48 13.72 6.70
C GLY A 110 -20.98 13.88 6.56
N ASP A 111 -20.22 13.32 7.51
CA ASP A 111 -18.76 13.34 7.49
C ASP A 111 -18.13 12.22 6.64
N LYS A 112 -18.92 11.21 6.26
CA LYS A 112 -18.43 10.09 5.44
C LYS A 112 -18.56 10.39 3.96
N VAL A 113 -17.49 10.10 3.23
CA VAL A 113 -17.43 10.20 1.77
C VAL A 113 -17.04 8.83 1.22
N TYR A 114 -17.89 8.25 0.41
CA TYR A 114 -17.76 6.90 -0.16
C TYR A 114 -17.28 6.97 -1.61
N GLY A 115 -16.61 5.91 -2.04
CA GLY A 115 -16.17 5.70 -3.41
C GLY A 115 -15.11 4.62 -3.50
N PRO A 116 -14.94 3.93 -4.65
CA PRO A 116 -13.96 2.87 -4.81
C PRO A 116 -12.53 3.41 -4.78
N GLY A 117 -11.68 2.85 -3.90
CA GLY A 117 -10.30 3.29 -3.73
C GLY A 117 -10.15 4.68 -3.10
N ILE A 118 -11.24 5.26 -2.53
CA ILE A 118 -11.17 6.57 -1.89
C ILE A 118 -10.31 6.53 -0.63
N TYR A 119 -10.41 5.46 0.16
CA TYR A 119 -9.64 5.24 1.36
C TYR A 119 -8.29 4.60 1.02
N ASP A 120 -8.29 3.57 0.17
CA ASP A 120 -7.10 2.81 -0.25
C ASP A 120 -6.81 2.99 -1.75
N MET A 121 -5.88 3.96 -2.18
CA MET A 121 -5.38 5.01 -1.27
C MET A 121 -5.45 6.41 -1.96
N LYS A 122 -6.44 6.61 -2.88
CA LYS A 122 -6.52 7.84 -3.71
C LYS A 122 -6.59 9.13 -2.90
N ALA A 123 -7.30 9.12 -1.74
CA ALA A 123 -7.31 10.30 -0.88
C ALA A 123 -5.93 10.62 -0.32
N GLY A 124 -5.17 9.61 0.11
CA GLY A 124 -3.81 9.80 0.60
C GLY A 124 -2.86 10.32 -0.48
N ALA A 125 -2.91 9.71 -1.67
CA ALA A 125 -2.13 10.14 -2.83
C ALA A 125 -2.45 11.60 -3.22
N TYR A 126 -3.74 11.97 -3.22
CA TYR A 126 -4.15 13.34 -3.51
C TYR A 126 -3.76 14.34 -2.41
N ILE A 127 -3.84 13.94 -1.13
CA ILE A 127 -3.36 14.77 0.01
C ILE A 127 -1.90 15.16 -0.20
N ALA A 128 -1.04 14.22 -0.57
CA ALA A 128 0.37 14.51 -0.82
C ALA A 128 0.58 15.41 -2.05
N PHE A 129 -0.16 15.17 -3.13
CA PHE A 129 -0.17 16.05 -4.30
C PHE A 129 -0.66 17.48 -3.96
N TYR A 130 -1.75 17.59 -3.21
CA TYR A 130 -2.26 18.90 -2.77
C TYR A 130 -1.24 19.64 -1.91
N ALA A 131 -0.56 18.91 -0.99
CA ALA A 131 0.44 19.50 -0.09
C ALA A 131 1.58 20.16 -0.86
N ILE A 132 2.19 19.47 -1.83
CA ILE A 132 3.27 20.06 -2.63
C ILE A 132 2.75 21.18 -3.54
N ARG A 133 1.57 21.05 -4.14
CA ARG A 133 0.91 22.09 -4.91
C ARG A 133 0.69 23.36 -4.07
N HIS A 134 0.26 23.18 -2.81
CA HIS A 134 0.05 24.28 -1.87
C HIS A 134 1.36 25.03 -1.55
N ILE A 135 2.45 24.30 -1.29
CA ILE A 135 3.78 24.86 -1.03
C ILE A 135 4.27 25.68 -2.23
N ILE A 136 4.18 25.10 -3.43
CA ILE A 136 4.58 25.77 -4.69
C ILE A 136 3.75 27.02 -4.95
N ARG A 137 2.42 26.98 -4.75
CA ARG A 137 1.53 28.15 -4.91
C ARG A 137 1.85 29.29 -3.94
N GLN A 138 2.51 29.00 -2.82
CA GLN A 138 3.04 30.02 -1.90
C GLN A 138 4.38 30.61 -2.36
N GLY A 139 4.94 30.15 -3.47
CA GLY A 139 6.27 30.52 -3.92
C GLY A 139 7.39 30.03 -3.00
N LYS A 140 7.16 28.91 -2.29
CA LYS A 140 8.11 28.33 -1.34
C LYS A 140 8.75 27.06 -1.91
N GLU A 141 9.94 26.77 -1.43
CA GLU A 141 10.67 25.52 -1.62
C GLU A 141 10.77 24.79 -0.27
N THR A 142 10.82 23.47 -0.32
CA THR A 142 11.04 22.63 0.87
C THR A 142 12.53 22.56 1.21
N PRO A 143 12.91 22.37 2.50
CA PRO A 143 14.33 22.25 2.89
C PRO A 143 15.04 21.09 2.20
N LEU A 144 14.34 19.98 2.00
CA LEU A 144 14.83 18.81 1.26
C LEU A 144 14.09 18.70 -0.09
N PRO A 145 14.77 18.19 -1.14
CA PRO A 145 14.06 17.83 -2.38
C PRO A 145 13.05 16.72 -2.12
N LEU A 146 11.95 16.73 -2.88
CA LEU A 146 10.94 15.70 -2.81
C LEU A 146 10.93 14.87 -4.08
N THR A 147 10.84 13.57 -3.92
CA THR A 147 10.55 12.62 -5.00
C THR A 147 9.22 11.96 -4.69
N PHE A 148 8.28 12.01 -5.63
CA PHE A 148 7.02 11.28 -5.56
C PHE A 148 7.11 10.07 -6.47
N MET A 149 6.66 8.92 -5.99
CA MET A 149 6.44 7.74 -6.83
C MET A 149 4.98 7.33 -6.72
N TYR A 150 4.37 7.08 -7.89
CA TYR A 150 3.01 6.54 -7.99
C TYR A 150 3.09 5.16 -8.63
N ILE A 151 2.66 4.17 -7.86
CA ILE A 151 2.81 2.75 -8.13
C ILE A 151 1.50 2.22 -8.74
N PRO A 152 1.56 1.48 -9.86
CA PRO A 152 0.39 1.02 -10.59
C PRO A 152 -0.14 -0.35 -10.16
N GLU A 153 0.54 -1.07 -9.23
CA GLU A 153 0.26 -2.47 -8.91
C GLU A 153 0.59 -2.84 -7.45
N GLU A 154 0.40 -1.91 -6.52
CA GLU A 154 0.63 -2.14 -5.08
C GLU A 154 -0.27 -3.25 -4.54
N GLU A 155 -1.52 -3.25 -4.91
CA GLU A 155 -2.57 -4.19 -4.45
C GLU A 155 -2.28 -5.66 -4.80
N VAL A 156 -1.35 -5.88 -5.72
CA VAL A 156 -0.88 -7.21 -6.14
C VAL A 156 0.60 -7.47 -5.79
N GLY A 157 1.18 -6.67 -4.87
CA GLY A 157 2.51 -6.93 -4.32
C GLY A 157 3.65 -6.17 -4.99
N SER A 158 3.39 -5.17 -5.84
CA SER A 158 4.39 -4.35 -6.54
C SER A 158 5.41 -5.16 -7.36
N PRO A 159 4.96 -6.15 -8.16
CA PRO A 159 5.87 -7.10 -8.80
C PRO A 159 6.83 -6.44 -9.81
N THR A 160 6.45 -5.31 -10.41
CA THR A 160 7.28 -4.62 -11.41
C THR A 160 7.98 -3.39 -10.87
N SER A 161 7.47 -2.78 -9.79
CA SER A 161 7.96 -1.54 -9.19
C SER A 161 8.85 -1.73 -7.96
N ARG A 162 8.82 -2.89 -7.30
CA ARG A 162 9.59 -3.18 -6.07
C ARG A 162 11.05 -2.72 -6.13
N ASP A 163 11.78 -3.13 -7.16
CA ASP A 163 13.20 -2.79 -7.30
C ASP A 163 13.41 -1.28 -7.47
N MET A 164 12.51 -0.62 -8.20
CA MET A 164 12.56 0.82 -8.39
C MET A 164 12.27 1.59 -7.09
N ILE A 165 11.33 1.12 -6.27
CA ILE A 165 11.03 1.67 -4.95
C ILE A 165 12.27 1.54 -4.06
N ILE A 166 12.87 0.35 -3.98
CA ILE A 166 14.07 0.07 -3.20
C ILE A 166 15.24 0.98 -3.62
N GLU A 167 15.49 1.08 -4.93
CA GLU A 167 16.60 1.91 -5.45
C GLU A 167 16.35 3.41 -5.24
N GLU A 168 15.12 3.88 -5.34
CA GLU A 168 14.82 5.30 -5.07
C GLU A 168 14.84 5.60 -3.57
N ALA A 169 14.34 4.69 -2.72
CA ALA A 169 14.38 4.85 -1.28
C ALA A 169 15.80 5.04 -0.73
N LYS A 170 16.77 4.26 -1.23
CA LYS A 170 18.20 4.38 -0.85
C LYS A 170 18.80 5.76 -1.12
N LYS A 171 18.22 6.57 -2.00
CA LYS A 171 18.66 7.93 -2.35
C LYS A 171 18.05 9.00 -1.43
N ASN A 172 17.15 8.62 -0.53
CA ASN A 172 16.39 9.54 0.29
C ASN A 172 16.69 9.36 1.78
N LYS A 173 16.49 10.42 2.58
CA LYS A 173 16.64 10.40 4.04
C LYS A 173 15.43 9.83 4.73
N TYR A 174 14.25 10.12 4.20
CA TYR A 174 12.95 9.79 4.77
C TYR A 174 12.01 9.26 3.71
N VAL A 175 11.10 8.41 4.12
CA VAL A 175 9.99 7.94 3.28
C VAL A 175 8.67 8.26 3.96
N LEU A 176 7.75 8.84 3.20
CA LEU A 176 6.38 9.15 3.61
C LEU A 176 5.42 8.36 2.72
N VAL A 177 4.71 7.40 3.30
CA VAL A 177 3.78 6.53 2.58
C VAL A 177 2.36 7.00 2.86
N THR A 178 1.59 7.23 1.80
CA THR A 178 0.27 7.85 1.90
C THR A 178 -0.88 6.86 2.01
N GLU A 179 -0.58 5.64 2.48
CA GLU A 179 -1.58 4.65 2.86
C GLU A 179 -2.62 5.23 3.83
N PRO A 180 -3.81 4.64 3.91
CA PRO A 180 -4.83 5.09 4.83
C PRO A 180 -4.36 5.13 6.28
N ALA A 181 -4.78 6.16 7.03
CA ALA A 181 -4.64 6.18 8.46
C ALA A 181 -5.45 5.03 9.10
N ARG A 182 -4.97 4.49 10.20
CA ARG A 182 -5.58 3.33 10.85
C ARG A 182 -6.24 3.73 12.17
N GLU A 183 -7.30 3.00 12.56
CA GLU A 183 -7.92 3.05 13.89
C GLU A 183 -8.12 4.46 14.47
N GLY A 184 -8.83 5.34 13.78
CA GLY A 184 -9.13 6.70 14.25
C GLY A 184 -7.97 7.66 14.06
N GLY A 185 -7.26 7.56 12.97
CA GLY A 185 -6.25 8.52 12.54
C GLY A 185 -4.82 8.18 12.94
N LYS A 186 -4.54 6.99 13.45
CA LYS A 186 -3.16 6.57 13.77
C LYS A 186 -2.35 6.34 12.50
N ILE A 187 -1.08 6.70 12.56
CA ILE A 187 -0.11 6.37 11.51
C ILE A 187 0.57 5.03 11.79
N VAL A 188 1.22 4.48 10.80
CA VAL A 188 1.90 3.18 10.89
C VAL A 188 3.40 3.39 10.98
N THR A 189 4.02 2.83 12.01
CA THR A 189 5.47 2.90 12.27
C THR A 189 6.15 1.52 12.25
N ALA A 190 5.36 0.47 12.12
CA ALA A 190 5.82 -0.92 12.00
C ALA A 190 4.79 -1.75 11.24
N ARG A 191 5.24 -2.72 10.45
CA ARG A 191 4.38 -3.64 9.71
C ARG A 191 4.88 -5.07 9.84
N ASN A 192 3.94 -6.02 9.94
CA ASN A 192 4.26 -7.41 9.73
C ASN A 192 4.73 -7.63 8.28
N GLY A 193 5.55 -8.65 8.09
CA GLY A 193 5.90 -9.16 6.77
C GLY A 193 4.82 -10.05 6.20
N ARG A 194 4.88 -10.25 4.89
CA ARG A 194 4.08 -11.20 4.14
C ARG A 194 5.00 -12.18 3.41
N LEU A 195 4.77 -13.46 3.65
CA LEU A 195 5.31 -14.52 2.81
C LEU A 195 4.15 -15.04 1.95
N GLU A 196 4.42 -15.28 0.68
CA GLU A 196 3.44 -15.85 -0.23
C GLU A 196 4.05 -17.07 -0.91
N TYR A 197 3.30 -18.17 -0.90
CA TYR A 197 3.73 -19.42 -1.51
C TYR A 197 2.65 -20.04 -2.37
N GLU A 198 3.08 -20.59 -3.48
CA GLU A 198 2.33 -21.61 -4.24
C GLU A 198 2.93 -22.96 -3.96
N ILE A 199 2.11 -23.92 -3.50
CA ILE A 199 2.53 -25.27 -3.18
C ILE A 199 1.73 -26.23 -4.05
N SER A 200 2.44 -27.05 -4.83
CA SER A 200 1.85 -28.03 -5.73
C SER A 200 2.25 -29.44 -5.35
N VAL A 201 1.29 -30.34 -5.37
CA VAL A 201 1.48 -31.78 -5.17
C VAL A 201 1.23 -32.51 -6.48
N THR A 202 2.17 -33.34 -6.86
CA THR A 202 2.03 -34.29 -8.00
C THR A 202 1.98 -35.72 -7.48
N GLY A 203 0.91 -36.43 -7.83
CA GLY A 203 0.69 -37.84 -7.57
C GLY A 203 0.64 -38.66 -8.87
N ARG A 204 -0.24 -39.69 -8.91
CA ARG A 204 -0.39 -40.57 -10.07
C ARG A 204 -1.86 -40.88 -10.32
N PRO A 205 -2.38 -40.63 -11.54
CA PRO A 205 -3.79 -40.88 -11.84
C PRO A 205 -4.06 -42.37 -12.01
N SER A 206 -5.26 -42.80 -11.65
CA SER A 206 -5.77 -44.15 -11.89
C SER A 206 -7.29 -44.17 -11.84
N HIS A 207 -7.91 -45.29 -12.28
CA HIS A 207 -9.35 -45.45 -12.18
C HIS A 207 -9.74 -45.70 -10.70
N ALA A 208 -10.52 -44.83 -10.11
CA ALA A 208 -10.81 -44.84 -8.67
C ALA A 208 -11.50 -46.14 -8.14
N GLY A 209 -12.25 -46.85 -8.99
CA GLY A 209 -12.90 -48.09 -8.63
C GLY A 209 -12.12 -49.36 -9.04
N ALA A 210 -11.57 -49.40 -10.28
CA ALA A 210 -10.98 -50.59 -10.84
C ALA A 210 -9.48 -50.75 -10.51
N ARG A 211 -8.72 -49.68 -10.35
CA ARG A 211 -7.26 -49.68 -10.15
C ARG A 211 -6.81 -48.64 -9.11
N HIS A 212 -7.59 -48.47 -8.06
CA HIS A 212 -7.32 -47.49 -7.01
C HIS A 212 -5.91 -47.59 -6.42
N MET A 213 -5.42 -48.83 -6.20
CA MET A 213 -4.09 -49.05 -5.63
C MET A 213 -2.91 -48.57 -6.48
N ASP A 214 -3.13 -48.38 -7.79
CA ASP A 214 -2.10 -47.91 -8.70
C ASP A 214 -1.95 -46.38 -8.65
N GLY A 215 -2.97 -45.69 -8.11
CA GLY A 215 -3.01 -44.23 -7.99
C GLY A 215 -2.26 -43.70 -6.80
N ARG A 216 -1.89 -42.42 -6.88
CA ARG A 216 -1.42 -41.58 -5.74
C ARG A 216 -2.22 -40.32 -5.73
N ASN A 217 -2.96 -40.13 -4.65
CA ASN A 217 -3.96 -39.06 -4.58
C ASN A 217 -3.36 -37.74 -4.12
N ALA A 218 -3.13 -36.82 -5.07
CA ALA A 218 -2.56 -35.50 -4.80
C ALA A 218 -3.45 -34.63 -3.88
N ILE A 219 -4.78 -34.74 -3.96
CA ILE A 219 -5.69 -34.02 -3.06
C ILE A 219 -5.57 -34.53 -1.62
N LYS A 220 -5.46 -35.85 -1.44
CA LYS A 220 -5.25 -36.41 -0.11
C LYS A 220 -3.92 -35.97 0.50
N GLU A 221 -2.86 -35.98 -0.31
CA GLU A 221 -1.54 -35.50 0.11
C GLU A 221 -1.60 -34.02 0.48
N MET A 222 -2.19 -33.20 -0.37
CA MET A 222 -2.36 -31.77 -0.10
C MET A 222 -3.15 -31.50 1.19
N ALA A 223 -4.15 -32.32 1.51
CA ALA A 223 -4.89 -32.18 2.77
C ALA A 223 -4.01 -32.35 4.01
N HIS A 224 -2.99 -33.22 3.97
CA HIS A 224 -2.00 -33.36 5.04
C HIS A 224 -1.13 -32.10 5.13
N GLN A 225 -0.72 -31.54 3.99
CA GLN A 225 0.09 -30.33 3.96
C GLN A 225 -0.68 -29.11 4.44
N ILE A 226 -1.96 -28.96 4.05
CA ILE A 226 -2.83 -27.86 4.52
C ILE A 226 -2.94 -27.88 6.06
N ILE A 227 -3.20 -29.04 6.66
CA ILE A 227 -3.30 -29.15 8.13
C ILE A 227 -1.99 -28.75 8.81
N LYS A 228 -0.84 -29.11 8.21
CA LYS A 228 0.47 -28.72 8.73
C LYS A 228 0.71 -27.23 8.62
N LEU A 229 0.36 -26.63 7.49
CA LEU A 229 0.52 -25.19 7.23
C LEU A 229 -0.39 -24.34 8.13
N GLU A 230 -1.68 -24.63 8.19
CA GLU A 230 -2.63 -23.93 9.08
C GLU A 230 -2.23 -24.03 10.55
N GLY A 231 -1.59 -25.15 10.93
CA GLY A 231 -1.04 -25.37 12.28
C GLY A 231 0.14 -24.46 12.65
N LEU A 232 0.72 -23.69 11.71
CA LEU A 232 1.75 -22.69 11.99
C LEU A 232 1.21 -21.45 12.66
N THR A 233 -0.12 -21.18 12.57
CA THR A 233 -0.74 -20.01 13.16
C THR A 233 -0.53 -19.97 14.67
N ASP A 234 0.06 -18.86 15.15
CA ASP A 234 0.32 -18.56 16.56
C ASP A 234 0.01 -17.08 16.82
N TYR A 235 -1.16 -16.81 17.37
CA TYR A 235 -1.62 -15.44 17.66
C TYR A 235 -0.78 -14.75 18.73
N ASP A 236 -0.19 -15.49 19.67
CA ASP A 236 0.67 -14.92 20.71
C ASP A 236 1.98 -14.40 20.13
N ARG A 237 2.44 -15.01 19.03
CA ARG A 237 3.60 -14.56 18.24
C ARG A 237 3.23 -13.59 17.10
N SER A 238 1.97 -13.22 16.93
CA SER A 238 1.49 -12.46 15.77
C SER A 238 1.83 -13.12 14.42
N LEU A 239 1.88 -14.45 14.40
CA LEU A 239 2.09 -15.29 13.24
C LEU A 239 0.73 -15.83 12.76
N THR A 240 0.39 -15.60 11.49
CA THR A 240 -0.78 -16.24 10.88
C THR A 240 -0.40 -16.91 9.57
N CYS A 241 -0.95 -18.10 9.34
CA CYS A 241 -0.82 -18.83 8.09
C CYS A 241 -2.22 -19.18 7.59
N SER A 242 -2.51 -18.87 6.35
CA SER A 242 -3.81 -19.12 5.73
C SER A 242 -3.64 -19.70 4.33
N VAL A 243 -4.22 -20.86 4.10
CA VAL A 243 -4.35 -21.43 2.76
C VAL A 243 -5.56 -20.77 2.07
N GLY A 244 -5.28 -19.78 1.20
CA GLY A 244 -6.31 -18.93 0.61
C GLY A 244 -7.05 -19.56 -0.56
N THR A 245 -6.37 -20.39 -1.36
CA THR A 245 -6.99 -21.07 -2.52
C THR A 245 -6.56 -22.50 -2.63
N ILE A 246 -7.40 -23.33 -3.26
CA ILE A 246 -7.09 -24.73 -3.59
C ILE A 246 -7.67 -25.09 -4.96
N THR A 247 -6.89 -25.78 -5.77
CA THR A 247 -7.31 -26.34 -7.07
C THR A 247 -6.76 -27.73 -7.22
N GLY A 248 -7.60 -28.69 -7.65
CA GLY A 248 -7.13 -30.07 -7.84
C GLY A 248 -8.17 -31.02 -8.39
N GLY A 249 -7.67 -32.12 -8.98
CA GLY A 249 -8.50 -33.17 -9.60
C GLY A 249 -9.12 -32.76 -10.92
N THR A 250 -9.67 -33.77 -11.64
CA THR A 250 -10.31 -33.60 -12.96
C THR A 250 -11.70 -34.18 -13.01
N MET A 251 -11.89 -35.41 -12.51
CA MET A 251 -13.14 -36.15 -12.53
C MET A 251 -13.30 -36.99 -11.25
N THR A 252 -14.54 -37.22 -10.81
CA THR A 252 -14.84 -37.96 -9.58
C THR A 252 -14.40 -39.43 -9.59
N ASN A 253 -14.30 -40.05 -10.75
CA ASN A 253 -13.89 -41.45 -10.92
C ASN A 253 -12.40 -41.64 -11.28
N VAL A 254 -11.59 -40.57 -11.17
CA VAL A 254 -10.13 -40.58 -11.39
C VAL A 254 -9.44 -40.20 -10.07
N VAL A 255 -8.42 -40.96 -9.66
CA VAL A 255 -7.54 -40.58 -8.57
C VAL A 255 -6.78 -39.31 -8.97
N PRO A 256 -6.90 -38.20 -8.26
CA PRO A 256 -6.29 -36.93 -8.64
C PRO A 256 -4.76 -37.01 -8.71
N SER A 257 -4.18 -36.59 -9.80
CA SER A 257 -2.71 -36.53 -9.98
C SER A 257 -2.10 -35.18 -9.63
N GLU A 258 -2.92 -34.14 -9.49
CA GLU A 258 -2.44 -32.78 -9.23
C GLU A 258 -3.34 -32.07 -8.24
N CYS A 259 -2.72 -31.27 -7.35
CA CYS A 259 -3.40 -30.35 -6.46
C CYS A 259 -2.45 -29.21 -6.12
N SER A 260 -2.94 -27.97 -6.17
CA SER A 260 -2.17 -26.77 -5.84
C SER A 260 -2.93 -25.90 -4.85
N VAL A 261 -2.20 -25.20 -4.00
CA VAL A 261 -2.72 -24.20 -3.05
C VAL A 261 -1.87 -22.92 -3.10
N THR A 262 -2.49 -21.78 -2.79
CA THR A 262 -1.78 -20.56 -2.45
C THR A 262 -1.88 -20.27 -0.96
N VAL A 263 -0.80 -19.78 -0.36
CA VAL A 263 -0.67 -19.60 1.09
C VAL A 263 -0.19 -18.19 1.38
N ASP A 264 -0.94 -17.45 2.20
CA ASP A 264 -0.54 -16.15 2.77
C ASP A 264 -0.07 -16.38 4.22
N ILE A 265 1.13 -15.92 4.53
CA ILE A 265 1.70 -16.04 5.89
C ILE A 265 2.13 -14.65 6.34
N ARG A 266 1.64 -14.22 7.52
CA ARG A 266 2.02 -12.96 8.15
C ARG A 266 2.97 -13.21 9.29
N VAL A 267 4.11 -12.53 9.26
CA VAL A 267 5.21 -12.71 10.22
C VAL A 267 5.57 -11.40 10.90
N PRO A 268 5.83 -11.41 12.24
CA PRO A 268 6.11 -10.18 12.97
C PRO A 268 7.51 -9.59 12.67
N ASP A 269 8.48 -10.45 12.34
CA ASP A 269 9.89 -10.09 12.17
C ASP A 269 10.60 -11.09 11.22
N MET A 270 11.84 -10.79 10.85
CA MET A 270 12.61 -11.61 9.93
C MET A 270 13.07 -12.94 10.53
N GLU A 271 13.28 -13.02 11.84
CA GLU A 271 13.65 -14.28 12.52
C GLU A 271 12.50 -15.30 12.39
N THR A 272 11.28 -14.86 12.65
CA THR A 272 10.07 -15.67 12.44
C THR A 272 9.88 -16.01 10.95
N ALA A 273 10.18 -15.05 10.04
CA ALA A 273 10.11 -15.31 8.61
C ALA A 273 11.05 -16.45 8.19
N GLU A 274 12.31 -16.40 8.61
CA GLU A 274 13.32 -17.42 8.30
C GLU A 274 12.94 -18.81 8.88
N GLU A 275 12.41 -18.84 10.12
CA GLU A 275 11.89 -20.07 10.73
C GLU A 275 10.77 -20.69 9.88
N VAL A 276 9.78 -19.87 9.49
CA VAL A 276 8.62 -20.34 8.73
C VAL A 276 9.02 -20.74 7.31
N MET A 277 9.89 -19.99 6.65
CA MET A 277 10.43 -20.32 5.33
C MET A 277 11.09 -21.70 5.34
N ALA A 278 11.94 -21.98 6.34
CA ALA A 278 12.58 -23.28 6.47
C ALA A 278 11.58 -24.44 6.64
N ILE A 279 10.46 -24.20 7.34
CA ILE A 279 9.38 -25.19 7.50
C ILE A 279 8.64 -25.43 6.19
N VAL A 280 8.26 -24.35 5.48
CA VAL A 280 7.49 -24.43 4.23
C VAL A 280 8.32 -25.03 3.10
N GLU A 281 9.56 -24.58 2.93
CA GLU A 281 10.48 -25.07 1.90
C GLU A 281 10.95 -26.50 2.19
N GLY A 282 10.93 -26.92 3.46
CA GLY A 282 11.23 -28.29 3.92
C GLY A 282 10.02 -29.23 3.98
N LEU A 283 8.91 -28.91 3.29
CA LEU A 283 7.75 -29.82 3.24
C LEU A 283 8.10 -31.11 2.52
N GLU A 284 7.84 -32.25 3.20
CA GLU A 284 8.01 -33.59 2.66
C GLU A 284 6.64 -34.27 2.52
N PRO A 285 6.42 -35.06 1.44
CA PRO A 285 5.18 -35.79 1.27
C PRO A 285 5.01 -36.91 2.30
N VAL A 286 3.77 -37.08 2.75
CA VAL A 286 3.37 -38.25 3.61
C VAL A 286 3.34 -39.53 2.78
N ASP A 287 2.85 -39.46 1.55
CA ASP A 287 2.97 -40.55 0.58
C ASP A 287 4.29 -40.38 -0.21
N PRO A 288 5.29 -41.30 -0.01
CA PRO A 288 6.61 -41.16 -0.63
C PRO A 288 6.61 -41.25 -2.17
N ASP A 289 5.51 -41.69 -2.76
CA ASP A 289 5.33 -41.73 -4.22
C ASP A 289 4.68 -40.44 -4.78
N CYS A 290 4.34 -39.46 -3.92
CA CYS A 290 3.99 -38.12 -4.29
C CYS A 290 5.22 -37.21 -4.29
N SER A 291 5.15 -36.10 -5.03
CA SER A 291 6.14 -35.02 -4.94
C SER A 291 5.49 -33.68 -4.60
N ILE A 292 6.23 -32.86 -3.86
CA ILE A 292 5.83 -31.51 -3.50
C ILE A 292 6.77 -30.52 -4.20
N THR A 293 6.20 -29.47 -4.77
CA THR A 293 6.96 -28.32 -5.30
C THR A 293 6.48 -27.08 -4.56
N VAL A 294 7.41 -26.33 -4.00
CA VAL A 294 7.15 -25.07 -3.30
C VAL A 294 7.78 -23.93 -4.09
N THR A 295 7.02 -22.91 -4.40
CA THR A 295 7.49 -21.68 -5.04
C THR A 295 6.97 -20.47 -4.28
N GLY A 296 7.79 -19.42 -4.14
CA GLY A 296 7.41 -18.23 -3.37
C GLY A 296 8.50 -17.80 -2.40
N GLY A 297 8.11 -17.12 -1.34
CA GLY A 297 9.02 -16.58 -0.33
C GLY A 297 8.55 -15.25 0.22
N VAL A 298 9.50 -14.37 0.60
CA VAL A 298 9.20 -13.04 1.12
C VAL A 298 8.62 -12.17 0.02
N ASP A 299 7.33 -11.85 0.14
CA ASP A 299 6.67 -10.87 -0.68
C ASP A 299 6.94 -9.46 -0.15
N ARG A 300 6.60 -9.20 1.12
CA ARG A 300 6.89 -7.95 1.81
C ARG A 300 7.67 -8.23 3.10
N PRO A 301 8.92 -7.73 3.24
CA PRO A 301 9.68 -7.94 4.46
C PRO A 301 9.06 -7.18 5.64
N PRO A 302 9.07 -7.73 6.87
CA PRO A 302 8.61 -7.01 8.05
C PRO A 302 9.57 -5.88 8.43
N TYR A 303 9.07 -4.87 9.12
CA TYR A 303 9.91 -3.89 9.80
C TYR A 303 9.29 -3.45 11.12
N ASP A 304 10.15 -3.15 12.08
CA ASP A 304 9.78 -2.61 13.39
C ASP A 304 10.13 -1.12 13.51
N LYS A 305 9.54 -0.47 14.52
CA LYS A 305 9.83 0.93 14.86
C LYS A 305 11.24 1.07 15.45
N PHE A 306 12.26 1.10 14.58
CA PHE A 306 13.63 1.38 15.01
C PHE A 306 13.84 2.89 15.34
N GLU A 307 15.01 3.25 15.88
CA GLU A 307 15.31 4.60 16.36
C GLU A 307 15.03 5.69 15.32
N GLY A 308 15.41 5.49 14.05
CA GLY A 308 15.18 6.46 12.98
C GLY A 308 13.68 6.73 12.75
N ILE A 309 12.83 5.69 12.78
CA ILE A 309 11.38 5.84 12.69
C ILE A 309 10.84 6.53 13.96
N ALA A 310 11.34 6.17 15.14
CA ALA A 310 10.90 6.80 16.39
C ALA A 310 11.18 8.30 16.41
N VAL A 311 12.37 8.73 15.97
CA VAL A 311 12.74 10.14 15.86
C VAL A 311 11.85 10.87 14.84
N LEU A 312 11.62 10.27 13.68
CA LEU A 312 10.74 10.82 12.65
C LEU A 312 9.29 10.94 13.15
N PHE A 313 8.80 9.94 13.87
CA PHE A 313 7.47 9.97 14.49
C PHE A 313 7.33 11.07 15.54
N GLU A 314 8.31 11.24 16.43
CA GLU A 314 8.30 12.34 17.40
C GLU A 314 8.35 13.73 16.73
N HIS A 315 9.00 13.84 15.56
CA HIS A 315 8.91 15.05 14.73
C HIS A 315 7.48 15.25 14.20
N ALA A 316 6.85 14.21 13.66
CA ALA A 316 5.47 14.26 13.16
C ALA A 316 4.47 14.63 14.26
N LYS A 317 4.63 14.12 15.48
CA LYS A 317 3.82 14.50 16.67
C LYS A 317 3.93 15.99 16.97
N LYS A 318 5.13 16.55 16.89
CA LYS A 318 5.33 18.00 17.11
C LYS A 318 4.66 18.84 16.04
N VAL A 319 4.65 18.37 14.80
CA VAL A 319 3.93 19.00 13.69
C VAL A 319 2.42 18.92 13.94
N ALA A 320 1.88 17.75 14.26
CA ALA A 320 0.46 17.55 14.56
C ALA A 320 -0.03 18.40 15.72
N ALA A 321 0.75 18.48 16.82
CA ALA A 321 0.43 19.31 17.98
C ALA A 321 0.33 20.81 17.61
N LYS A 322 1.16 21.32 16.69
CA LYS A 322 1.07 22.71 16.20
C LYS A 322 -0.17 22.95 15.34
N ILE A 323 -0.68 21.91 14.69
CA ILE A 323 -1.91 21.95 13.89
C ILE A 323 -3.14 21.88 14.80
N GLY A 324 -3.02 21.23 15.96
CA GLY A 324 -4.06 21.15 16.98
C GLY A 324 -4.65 19.77 17.20
N PHE A 325 -3.99 18.68 16.74
CA PHE A 325 -4.44 17.32 17.01
C PHE A 325 -3.32 16.44 17.58
N GLU A 326 -3.72 15.36 18.27
CA GLU A 326 -2.82 14.35 18.80
C GLU A 326 -2.56 13.27 17.76
N LEU A 327 -1.29 13.02 17.44
CA LEU A 327 -0.89 11.96 16.53
C LEU A 327 -0.42 10.74 17.31
N GLN A 328 -1.02 9.60 17.04
CA GLN A 328 -0.65 8.30 17.59
C GLN A 328 -0.17 7.37 16.47
N ASP A 329 0.53 6.30 16.86
CA ASP A 329 1.00 5.29 15.93
C ASP A 329 0.63 3.88 16.38
N LEU A 330 0.79 2.93 15.45
CA LEU A 330 0.61 1.51 15.72
C LEU A 330 1.50 0.65 14.81
N LYS A 331 1.62 -0.64 15.17
CA LYS A 331 2.05 -1.72 14.28
C LYS A 331 0.82 -2.37 13.65
N THR A 332 0.89 -2.69 12.36
CA THR A 332 -0.22 -3.35 11.64
C THR A 332 0.21 -4.67 10.99
N GLY A 333 -0.75 -5.59 10.85
CA GLY A 333 -0.57 -6.86 10.12
C GLY A 333 -0.67 -6.71 8.59
N GLY A 334 -1.20 -5.59 8.08
CA GLY A 334 -1.28 -5.32 6.65
C GLY A 334 0.05 -4.89 6.05
N GLY A 335 0.32 -5.28 4.81
CA GLY A 335 1.48 -4.83 4.04
C GLY A 335 1.26 -3.48 3.37
N SER A 336 2.33 -2.88 2.87
CA SER A 336 2.39 -1.75 1.92
C SER A 336 3.77 -1.67 1.28
N ASP A 337 3.95 -0.77 0.33
CA ASP A 337 5.28 -0.48 -0.21
C ASP A 337 6.25 0.11 0.84
N GLY A 338 5.72 0.61 1.96
CA GLY A 338 6.49 1.01 3.13
C GLY A 338 7.29 -0.12 3.76
N ASN A 339 6.88 -1.39 3.57
CA ASN A 339 7.64 -2.56 4.01
C ASN A 339 9.03 -2.60 3.37
N PHE A 340 9.13 -2.32 2.07
CA PHE A 340 10.42 -2.33 1.37
C PHE A 340 11.38 -1.28 1.93
N THR A 341 10.87 -0.10 2.25
CA THR A 341 11.69 1.02 2.69
C THR A 341 12.06 0.93 4.17
N GLY A 342 11.11 0.54 5.02
CA GLY A 342 11.34 0.31 6.45
C GLY A 342 12.33 -0.82 6.71
N ALA A 343 12.23 -1.93 5.98
CA ALA A 343 13.15 -3.06 6.09
C ALA A 343 14.60 -2.73 5.66
N LEU A 344 14.80 -1.72 4.82
CA LEU A 344 16.13 -1.20 4.48
C LEU A 344 16.75 -0.34 5.61
N GLY A 345 16.06 -0.11 6.72
CA GLY A 345 16.50 0.78 7.78
C GLY A 345 16.36 2.27 7.44
N ILE A 346 15.55 2.63 6.44
CA ILE A 346 15.26 4.02 6.09
C ILE A 346 14.08 4.49 6.93
N PRO A 347 14.18 5.64 7.64
CA PRO A 347 13.09 6.17 8.44
C PRO A 347 11.83 6.38 7.59
N THR A 348 10.82 5.57 7.84
CA THR A 348 9.57 5.50 7.08
C THR A 348 8.38 5.79 8.01
N LEU A 349 7.52 6.74 7.65
CA LEU A 349 6.19 6.89 8.22
C LEU A 349 5.17 6.49 7.19
N ASP A 350 4.23 5.67 7.60
CA ASP A 350 3.18 5.13 6.75
C ASP A 350 1.79 5.44 7.36
N GLY A 351 0.71 5.24 6.61
CA GLY A 351 -0.63 5.62 7.08
C GLY A 351 -0.84 7.13 7.17
N LEU A 352 -0.18 7.90 6.29
CA LEU A 352 -0.26 9.37 6.28
C LEU A 352 -1.48 9.90 5.51
N GLY A 353 -2.26 9.03 4.89
CA GLY A 353 -3.47 9.36 4.15
C GLY A 353 -4.67 9.71 5.04
N ALA A 354 -5.85 9.74 4.45
CA ALA A 354 -7.09 10.06 5.14
C ALA A 354 -7.48 9.00 6.16
N ASP A 355 -8.21 9.40 7.21
CA ASP A 355 -8.89 8.48 8.12
C ASP A 355 -10.19 8.00 7.50
N GLY A 356 -10.55 6.75 7.73
CA GLY A 356 -11.71 6.12 7.14
C GLY A 356 -11.80 4.65 7.49
N HIS A 357 -12.52 3.90 6.66
CA HIS A 357 -12.68 2.45 6.86
C HIS A 357 -13.13 1.76 5.57
N GLY A 358 -13.03 0.42 5.57
CA GLY A 358 -13.63 -0.41 4.53
C GLY A 358 -12.76 -0.63 3.31
N ALA A 359 -11.42 -0.50 3.42
CA ALA A 359 -10.50 -0.92 2.36
C ALA A 359 -10.89 -2.30 1.83
N HIS A 360 -10.85 -2.50 0.49
CA HIS A 360 -11.21 -3.74 -0.20
C HIS A 360 -12.69 -4.15 -0.05
N SER A 361 -13.59 -3.23 0.34
CA SER A 361 -15.02 -3.48 0.43
C SER A 361 -15.87 -2.46 -0.34
N PHE A 362 -17.12 -2.77 -0.59
CA PHE A 362 -18.05 -1.83 -1.23
C PHE A 362 -18.62 -0.78 -0.26
N ASP A 363 -18.26 -0.84 1.01
CA ASP A 363 -18.59 0.16 2.03
C ASP A 363 -17.40 1.07 2.37
N GLU A 364 -16.43 1.15 1.47
CA GLU A 364 -15.21 1.95 1.61
C GLU A 364 -15.54 3.44 1.66
N TYR A 365 -14.99 4.13 2.67
CA TYR A 365 -15.19 5.57 2.88
C TYR A 365 -14.03 6.23 3.62
N ILE A 366 -13.94 7.55 3.47
CA ILE A 366 -13.11 8.42 4.32
C ILE A 366 -13.97 9.35 5.17
N TYR A 367 -13.40 9.87 6.26
CA TYR A 367 -13.95 11.00 6.97
C TYR A 367 -13.49 12.30 6.33
N PHE A 368 -14.44 13.14 5.88
CA PHE A 368 -14.16 14.46 5.32
C PHE A 368 -13.35 15.33 6.29
N SER A 369 -13.69 15.29 7.58
CA SER A 369 -13.00 16.04 8.64
C SER A 369 -11.51 15.73 8.74
N SER A 370 -11.07 14.54 8.32
CA SER A 370 -9.66 14.16 8.34
C SER A 370 -8.81 14.81 7.23
N LEU A 371 -9.42 15.22 6.13
CA LEU A 371 -8.69 15.69 4.94
C LEU A 371 -7.81 16.90 5.23
N GLU A 372 -8.35 17.89 5.92
CA GLU A 372 -7.64 19.14 6.21
C GLU A 372 -6.48 18.92 7.19
N GLU A 373 -6.71 18.16 8.26
CA GLU A 373 -5.71 17.85 9.27
C GLU A 373 -4.54 17.04 8.67
N ARG A 374 -4.85 16.01 7.86
CA ARG A 374 -3.85 15.18 7.19
C ARG A 374 -3.04 15.95 6.15
N THR A 375 -3.70 16.82 5.40
CA THR A 375 -3.02 17.71 4.45
C THR A 375 -2.08 18.69 5.17
N LYS A 376 -2.52 19.29 6.27
CA LYS A 376 -1.67 20.17 7.10
C LYS A 376 -0.48 19.42 7.69
N LEU A 377 -0.67 18.17 8.13
CA LEU A 377 0.41 17.30 8.60
C LEU A 377 1.44 17.06 7.50
N MET A 378 0.99 16.69 6.31
CA MET A 378 1.85 16.44 5.15
C MET A 378 2.63 17.69 4.76
N ILE A 379 1.98 18.86 4.67
CA ILE A 379 2.63 20.16 4.44
C ILE A 379 3.68 20.45 5.51
N GLY A 380 3.34 20.19 6.78
CA GLY A 380 4.24 20.42 7.91
C GLY A 380 5.48 19.54 7.85
N LEU A 381 5.34 18.26 7.53
CA LEU A 381 6.45 17.33 7.35
C LEU A 381 7.35 17.76 6.19
N MET A 382 6.79 18.06 5.02
CA MET A 382 7.56 18.51 3.84
C MET A 382 8.34 19.81 4.10
N ASN A 383 7.81 20.71 4.94
CA ASN A 383 8.42 22.01 5.22
C ASN A 383 9.42 22.00 6.40
N THR A 384 9.51 20.93 7.18
CA THR A 384 10.28 20.95 8.43
C THR A 384 11.25 19.80 8.59
N LEU A 385 11.22 18.81 7.70
CA LEU A 385 12.24 17.76 7.65
C LEU A 385 13.51 18.30 6.97
N GLU A 386 14.67 18.02 7.60
CA GLU A 386 16.00 18.51 7.21
C GLU A 386 17.01 17.36 7.06
#